data_29db714516b55cd068efbd59f5b60377
#
_entry.id   29db714516b55cd068efbd59f5b60377
#
_cell.length_a   1.000
_cell.length_b   1.000
_cell.length_c   1.000
_cell.angle_alpha   90.00
_cell.angle_beta   90.00
_cell.angle_gamma   90.00
#
_symmetry.space_group_name_H-M   'P 1'
#
loop_
_entity.id
_entity.type
_entity.pdbx_description
1 polymer ?
#
loop_
_entity_poly.entity_id
_entity_poly.type
_entity_poly.pdbx_seq_one_letter_code
_entity_poly.pdbx_strand_id
1 'polypeptide(L)'
;MLLAVVLFFVGLILLYFGAEYMVSGSSRFALSLGIRPMIIGMTIVALATSMPEMMVSLAAVLKGTSDIAAGNIIGSNIANIGLILGAAALLAPMQVAKDTLKKDIPIMLAASVFLYLFALDGVLSFVDGLLLVSGLVAFLFYCIRGSRKKEEAAPANEETVAQEKRHRSRDIFMIIGGIIGLGLGAELIVRSAITIARGY
;
A
#
# COMPACT_ATOMS: atom_id res chain seq x y z
N MET A 1 -16.17 -10.73 -23.83
CA MET A 1 -15.31 -9.52 -23.88
C MET A 1 -15.92 -8.33 -23.14
N LEU A 2 -17.02 -7.73 -23.61
CA LEU A 2 -17.62 -6.55 -22.99
C LEU A 2 -17.87 -6.70 -21.49
N LEU A 3 -18.47 -7.81 -21.06
CA LEU A 3 -18.73 -8.10 -19.64
C LEU A 3 -17.44 -8.14 -18.81
N ALA A 4 -16.36 -8.74 -19.34
CA ALA A 4 -15.08 -8.80 -18.62
C ALA A 4 -14.46 -7.40 -18.47
N VAL A 5 -14.57 -6.55 -19.49
CA VAL A 5 -14.12 -5.16 -19.40
C VAL A 5 -14.93 -4.38 -18.36
N VAL A 6 -16.26 -4.53 -18.35
CA VAL A 6 -17.13 -3.87 -17.35
C VAL A 6 -16.76 -4.35 -15.94
N LEU A 7 -16.61 -5.67 -15.72
CA LEU A 7 -16.23 -6.23 -14.42
C LEU A 7 -14.83 -5.78 -13.98
N PHE A 8 -13.90 -5.58 -14.90
CA PHE A 8 -12.58 -5.02 -14.61
C PHE A 8 -12.69 -3.61 -14.03
N PHE A 9 -13.48 -2.72 -14.66
CA PHE A 9 -13.69 -1.36 -14.15
C PHE A 9 -14.47 -1.33 -12.84
N VAL A 10 -15.45 -2.21 -12.66
CA VAL A 10 -16.14 -2.37 -11.36
C VAL A 10 -15.16 -2.80 -10.28
N GLY A 11 -14.23 -3.72 -10.61
CA GLY A 11 -13.15 -4.13 -9.70
C GLY A 11 -12.25 -2.97 -9.30
N LEU A 12 -11.87 -2.09 -10.23
CA LEU A 12 -11.08 -0.89 -9.93
C LEU A 12 -11.81 0.06 -8.97
N ILE A 13 -13.10 0.29 -9.21
CA ILE A 13 -13.93 1.14 -8.34
C ILE A 13 -14.01 0.55 -6.92
N LEU A 14 -14.21 -0.77 -6.80
CA LEU A 14 -14.24 -1.46 -5.51
C LEU A 14 -12.88 -1.40 -4.79
N LEU A 15 -11.77 -1.54 -5.51
CA LEU A 15 -10.43 -1.38 -4.93
C LEU A 15 -10.22 0.04 -4.40
N TYR A 16 -10.59 1.06 -5.18
CA TYR A 16 -10.44 2.46 -4.80
C TYR A 16 -11.22 2.78 -3.52
N PHE A 17 -12.53 2.53 -3.51
CA PHE A 17 -13.36 2.79 -2.34
C PHE A 17 -13.02 1.87 -1.16
N GLY A 18 -12.66 0.61 -1.41
CA GLY A 18 -12.21 -0.32 -0.39
C GLY A 18 -10.96 0.19 0.33
N ALA A 19 -9.96 0.67 -0.42
CA ALA A 19 -8.75 1.27 0.14
C ALA A 19 -9.07 2.53 0.94
N GLU A 20 -9.89 3.45 0.40
CA GLU A 20 -10.25 4.70 1.07
C GLU A 20 -10.98 4.46 2.40
N TYR A 21 -11.96 3.54 2.42
CA TYR A 21 -12.66 3.16 3.67
C TYR A 21 -11.70 2.53 4.67
N MET A 22 -10.81 1.64 4.24
CA MET A 22 -9.83 0.99 5.11
C MET A 22 -8.83 2.01 5.68
N VAL A 23 -8.26 2.91 4.87
CA VAL A 23 -7.34 3.97 5.30
C VAL A 23 -8.01 4.89 6.32
N SER A 24 -9.20 5.40 5.97
CA SER A 24 -9.94 6.33 6.82
C SER A 24 -10.36 5.70 8.15
N GLY A 25 -10.86 4.46 8.11
CA GLY A 25 -11.25 3.72 9.31
C GLY A 25 -10.06 3.40 10.21
N SER A 26 -8.97 2.87 9.63
CA SER A 26 -7.77 2.48 10.38
C SER A 26 -7.07 3.70 11.01
N SER A 27 -6.99 4.82 10.28
CA SER A 27 -6.38 6.05 10.80
C SER A 27 -7.16 6.61 11.99
N ARG A 28 -8.50 6.72 11.88
CA ARG A 28 -9.34 7.19 13.00
C ARG A 28 -9.32 6.23 14.18
N PHE A 29 -9.38 4.92 13.91
CA PHE A 29 -9.29 3.92 14.97
C PHE A 29 -7.96 4.02 15.72
N ALA A 30 -6.84 4.16 15.01
CA ALA A 30 -5.52 4.31 15.62
C ALA A 30 -5.40 5.61 16.43
N LEU A 31 -5.95 6.72 15.93
CA LEU A 31 -6.05 7.98 16.69
C LEU A 31 -6.85 7.80 17.98
N SER A 32 -7.97 7.05 17.93
CA SER A 32 -8.79 6.76 19.12
C SER A 32 -8.06 5.92 20.19
N LEU A 33 -6.99 5.22 19.79
CA LEU A 33 -6.08 4.49 20.68
C LEU A 33 -4.91 5.33 21.20
N GLY A 34 -4.87 6.63 20.83
CA GLY A 34 -3.78 7.53 21.22
C GLY A 34 -2.51 7.38 20.41
N ILE A 35 -2.58 6.72 19.25
CA ILE A 35 -1.45 6.62 18.32
C ILE A 35 -1.30 7.96 17.60
N ARG A 36 -0.10 8.48 17.57
CA ARG A 36 0.20 9.81 17.01
C ARG A 36 -0.01 9.88 15.49
N PRO A 37 -0.53 10.99 14.94
CA PRO A 37 -0.84 11.14 13.50
C PRO A 37 0.36 10.84 12.58
N MET A 38 1.56 11.26 12.97
CA MET A 38 2.76 11.02 12.18
C MET A 38 3.08 9.51 12.04
N ILE A 39 2.94 8.73 13.11
CA ILE A 39 3.15 7.27 13.08
C ILE A 39 2.09 6.62 12.20
N ILE A 40 0.83 7.06 12.30
CA ILE A 40 -0.29 6.56 11.48
C ILE A 40 0.02 6.78 9.99
N GLY A 41 0.44 8.00 9.62
CA GLY A 41 0.78 8.34 8.23
C GLY A 41 1.93 7.49 7.68
N MET A 42 3.00 7.30 8.45
CA MET A 42 4.18 6.55 8.00
C MET A 42 3.99 5.03 7.99
N THR A 43 2.99 4.51 8.67
CA THR A 43 2.74 3.06 8.79
C THR A 43 1.40 2.64 8.21
N ILE A 44 0.31 3.00 8.87
CA ILE A 44 -1.05 2.54 8.51
C ILE A 44 -1.45 3.06 7.14
N VAL A 45 -1.26 4.36 6.89
CA VAL A 45 -1.63 4.95 5.59
C VAL A 45 -0.75 4.41 4.48
N ALA A 46 0.56 4.30 4.71
CA ALA A 46 1.49 3.75 3.72
C ALA A 46 1.17 2.28 3.36
N LEU A 47 0.89 1.43 4.36
CA LEU A 47 0.46 0.06 4.12
C LEU A 47 -0.90 0.00 3.41
N ALA A 48 -1.85 0.82 3.85
CA ALA A 48 -3.20 0.81 3.33
C ALA A 48 -3.28 1.30 1.87
N THR A 49 -2.45 2.24 1.47
CA THR A 49 -2.36 2.67 0.06
C THR A 49 -1.78 1.60 -0.86
N SER A 50 -0.98 0.67 -0.33
CA SER A 50 -0.46 -0.49 -1.08
C SER A 50 -1.35 -1.75 -0.95
N MET A 51 -2.47 -1.68 -0.22
CA MET A 51 -3.38 -2.82 -0.08
C MET A 51 -4.05 -3.25 -1.39
N PRO A 52 -4.49 -2.33 -2.28
CA PRO A 52 -5.02 -2.73 -3.59
C PRO A 52 -4.05 -3.61 -4.37
N GLU A 53 -2.79 -3.20 -4.47
CA GLU A 53 -1.75 -3.94 -5.18
C GLU A 53 -1.47 -5.28 -4.51
N MET A 54 -1.41 -5.31 -3.19
CA MET A 54 -1.20 -6.54 -2.43
C MET A 54 -2.35 -7.53 -2.64
N MET A 55 -3.60 -7.07 -2.61
CA MET A 55 -4.78 -7.93 -2.80
C MET A 55 -4.86 -8.48 -4.22
N VAL A 56 -4.58 -7.67 -5.24
CA VAL A 56 -4.53 -8.12 -6.63
C VAL A 56 -3.42 -9.16 -6.83
N SER A 57 -2.21 -8.89 -6.31
CA SER A 57 -1.07 -9.81 -6.41
C SER A 57 -1.35 -11.14 -5.69
N LEU A 58 -1.91 -11.08 -4.47
CA LEU A 58 -2.27 -12.27 -3.71
C LEU A 58 -3.35 -13.10 -4.43
N ALA A 59 -4.41 -12.45 -4.94
CA ALA A 59 -5.45 -13.13 -5.70
C ALA A 59 -4.91 -13.78 -6.98
N ALA A 60 -3.96 -13.13 -7.66
CA ALA A 60 -3.30 -13.66 -8.85
C ALA A 60 -2.46 -14.90 -8.54
N VAL A 61 -1.65 -14.86 -7.48
CA VAL A 61 -0.82 -16.01 -7.04
C VAL A 61 -1.71 -17.18 -6.64
N LEU A 62 -2.78 -16.96 -5.87
CA LEU A 62 -3.71 -18.01 -5.46
C LEU A 62 -4.44 -18.66 -6.64
N LYS A 63 -4.53 -17.98 -7.79
CA LYS A 63 -5.09 -18.51 -9.05
C LYS A 63 -4.04 -19.13 -9.98
N GLY A 64 -2.79 -19.20 -9.56
CA GLY A 64 -1.69 -19.73 -10.37
C GLY A 64 -1.28 -18.81 -11.53
N THR A 65 -1.57 -17.52 -11.46
CA THR A 65 -1.22 -16.50 -12.47
C THR A 65 -0.12 -15.57 -11.93
N SER A 66 1.04 -16.13 -11.59
CA SER A 66 2.15 -15.42 -10.96
C SER A 66 2.68 -14.25 -11.80
N ASP A 67 2.59 -14.35 -13.13
CA ASP A 67 3.00 -13.27 -14.05
C ASP A 67 2.16 -11.99 -13.84
N ILE A 68 0.86 -12.13 -13.54
CA ILE A 68 -0.01 -11.00 -13.22
C ILE A 68 0.44 -10.36 -11.90
N ALA A 69 0.80 -11.16 -10.90
CA ALA A 69 1.29 -10.65 -9.62
C ALA A 69 2.61 -9.89 -9.79
N ALA A 70 3.58 -10.47 -10.50
CA ALA A 70 4.86 -9.83 -10.78
C ALA A 70 4.68 -8.53 -11.59
N GLY A 71 3.87 -8.58 -12.65
CA GLY A 71 3.55 -7.41 -13.47
C GLY A 71 2.86 -6.30 -12.67
N ASN A 72 1.94 -6.64 -11.76
CA ASN A 72 1.26 -5.67 -10.88
C ASN A 72 2.25 -4.99 -9.92
N ILE A 73 3.13 -5.75 -9.27
CA ILE A 73 4.11 -5.21 -8.31
C ILE A 73 5.12 -4.30 -9.03
N ILE A 74 5.71 -4.76 -10.12
CA ILE A 74 6.72 -3.98 -10.86
C ILE A 74 6.06 -2.80 -11.57
N GLY A 75 4.92 -3.04 -12.23
CA GLY A 75 4.19 -2.04 -13.01
C GLY A 75 3.67 -0.88 -12.15
N SER A 76 3.13 -1.16 -10.96
CA SER A 76 2.69 -0.11 -10.04
C SER A 76 3.84 0.78 -9.56
N ASN A 77 5.01 0.20 -9.26
CA ASN A 77 6.19 0.98 -8.90
C ASN A 77 6.68 1.87 -10.05
N ILE A 78 6.73 1.33 -11.28
CA ILE A 78 7.08 2.11 -12.48
C ILE A 78 6.08 3.26 -12.69
N ALA A 79 4.79 2.98 -12.58
CA ALA A 79 3.74 3.99 -12.74
C ALA A 79 3.83 5.06 -11.64
N ASN A 80 4.05 4.69 -10.40
CA ASN A 80 4.18 5.64 -9.28
C ASN A 80 5.37 6.57 -9.46
N ILE A 81 6.51 6.06 -9.91
CA ILE A 81 7.73 6.86 -10.11
C ILE A 81 7.68 7.59 -11.45
N GLY A 82 7.44 6.88 -12.56
CA GLY A 82 7.53 7.43 -13.89
C GLY A 82 6.36 8.35 -14.25
N LEU A 83 5.13 7.90 -13.97
CA LEU A 83 3.93 8.64 -14.35
C LEU A 83 3.51 9.63 -13.25
N ILE A 84 3.25 9.16 -12.02
CA ILE A 84 2.65 10.00 -10.99
C ILE A 84 3.66 11.03 -10.48
N LEU A 85 4.83 10.59 -10.02
CA LEU A 85 5.86 11.48 -9.53
C LEU A 85 6.43 12.37 -10.66
N GLY A 86 6.62 11.81 -11.86
CA GLY A 86 7.08 12.54 -13.03
C GLY A 86 6.08 13.63 -13.46
N ALA A 87 4.79 13.31 -13.56
CA ALA A 87 3.75 14.30 -13.90
C ALA A 87 3.62 15.38 -12.83
N ALA A 88 3.68 15.02 -11.55
CA ALA A 88 3.65 15.99 -10.45
C ALA A 88 4.83 16.96 -10.51
N ALA A 89 6.03 16.46 -10.80
CA ALA A 89 7.24 17.29 -10.92
C ALA A 89 7.19 18.23 -12.14
N LEU A 90 6.53 17.83 -13.22
CA LEU A 90 6.31 18.68 -14.39
C LEU A 90 5.33 19.83 -14.10
N LEU A 91 4.34 19.59 -13.24
CA LEU A 91 3.34 20.61 -12.87
C LEU A 91 3.87 21.60 -11.84
N ALA A 92 4.66 21.14 -10.88
CA ALA A 92 5.24 21.99 -9.84
C ALA A 92 6.55 21.40 -9.32
N PRO A 93 7.59 22.26 -9.08
CA PRO A 93 8.83 21.83 -8.44
C PRO A 93 8.55 21.29 -7.04
N MET A 94 9.02 20.07 -6.75
CA MET A 94 8.84 19.43 -5.46
C MET A 94 10.12 19.52 -4.62
N GLN A 95 9.98 20.01 -3.39
CA GLN A 95 11.08 20.00 -2.43
C GLN A 95 11.14 18.65 -1.73
N VAL A 96 12.29 17.97 -1.81
CA VAL A 96 12.51 16.69 -1.15
C VAL A 96 13.29 16.91 0.15
N ALA A 97 12.78 16.40 1.26
CA ALA A 97 13.43 16.50 2.55
C ALA A 97 14.80 15.79 2.54
N LYS A 98 15.80 16.37 3.21
CA LYS A 98 17.15 15.79 3.28
C LYS A 98 17.18 14.41 3.92
N ASP A 99 16.30 14.15 4.87
CA ASP A 99 16.18 12.83 5.52
C ASP A 99 15.68 11.76 4.51
N THR A 100 14.70 12.10 3.67
CA THR A 100 14.19 11.22 2.61
C THR A 100 15.30 10.89 1.60
N LEU A 101 16.06 11.88 1.15
CA LEU A 101 17.18 11.67 0.23
C LEU A 101 18.29 10.77 0.81
N LYS A 102 18.59 10.91 2.11
CA LYS A 102 19.72 10.22 2.74
C LYS A 102 19.37 8.88 3.37
N LYS A 103 18.09 8.63 3.65
CA LYS A 103 17.64 7.42 4.37
C LYS A 103 16.62 6.63 3.57
N ASP A 104 15.47 7.25 3.21
CA ASP A 104 14.34 6.51 2.66
C ASP A 104 14.65 6.05 1.23
N ILE A 105 15.21 6.92 0.37
CA ILE A 105 15.58 6.55 -1.01
C ILE A 105 16.65 5.44 -1.05
N PRO A 106 17.75 5.48 -0.29
CA PRO A 106 18.71 4.38 -0.25
C PRO A 106 18.11 3.04 0.21
N ILE A 107 17.20 3.06 1.19
CA ILE A 107 16.51 1.84 1.65
C ILE A 107 15.58 1.29 0.55
N MET A 108 14.83 2.16 -0.14
CA MET A 108 13.98 1.79 -1.27
C MET A 108 14.82 1.16 -2.40
N LEU A 109 15.95 1.79 -2.76
CA LEU A 109 16.85 1.25 -3.79
C LEU A 109 17.44 -0.08 -3.37
N ALA A 110 17.86 -0.24 -2.11
CA ALA A 110 18.35 -1.52 -1.60
C ALA A 110 17.27 -2.61 -1.68
N ALA A 111 16.03 -2.32 -1.28
CA ALA A 111 14.91 -3.27 -1.41
C ALA A 111 14.66 -3.67 -2.86
N SER A 112 14.73 -2.72 -3.80
CA SER A 112 14.59 -2.99 -5.25
C SER A 112 15.72 -3.86 -5.79
N VAL A 113 16.96 -3.61 -5.36
CA VAL A 113 18.13 -4.44 -5.72
C VAL A 113 17.99 -5.86 -5.15
N PHE A 114 17.58 -6.02 -3.90
CA PHE A 114 17.34 -7.34 -3.32
C PHE A 114 16.24 -8.10 -4.06
N LEU A 115 15.12 -7.44 -4.39
CA LEU A 115 14.07 -8.06 -5.19
C LEU A 115 14.62 -8.53 -6.56
N TYR A 116 15.42 -7.69 -7.22
CA TYR A 116 16.04 -8.04 -8.49
C TYR A 116 16.98 -9.25 -8.36
N LEU A 117 17.85 -9.27 -7.33
CA LEU A 117 18.77 -10.37 -7.09
C LEU A 117 18.04 -11.69 -6.80
N PHE A 118 16.96 -11.66 -6.01
CA PHE A 118 16.15 -12.84 -5.72
C PHE A 118 15.38 -13.35 -6.95
N ALA A 119 15.05 -12.46 -7.89
CA ALA A 119 14.35 -12.83 -9.11
C ALA A 119 15.28 -13.30 -10.25
N LEU A 120 16.61 -13.30 -10.08
CA LEU A 120 17.57 -13.66 -11.15
C LEU A 120 17.45 -15.11 -11.63
N ASP A 121 17.05 -16.03 -10.77
CA ASP A 121 16.82 -17.43 -11.12
C ASP A 121 15.42 -17.68 -11.73
N GLY A 122 14.60 -16.62 -11.84
CA GLY A 122 13.24 -16.68 -12.40
C GLY A 122 12.18 -17.17 -11.42
N VAL A 123 12.52 -17.42 -10.15
CA VAL A 123 11.60 -17.94 -9.14
C VAL A 123 11.78 -17.19 -7.82
N LEU A 124 10.73 -16.48 -7.37
CA LEU A 124 10.72 -15.94 -6.01
C LEU A 124 10.32 -17.04 -5.04
N SER A 125 11.28 -17.57 -4.29
CA SER A 125 11.08 -18.65 -3.34
C SER A 125 10.41 -18.14 -2.04
N PHE A 126 9.94 -19.09 -1.21
CA PHE A 126 9.42 -18.77 0.13
C PHE A 126 10.46 -18.06 1.01
N VAL A 127 11.73 -18.42 0.88
CA VAL A 127 12.83 -17.79 1.65
C VAL A 127 13.03 -16.34 1.23
N ASP A 128 12.99 -16.06 -0.09
CA ASP A 128 13.10 -14.68 -0.61
C ASP A 128 11.96 -13.81 -0.09
N GLY A 129 10.73 -14.36 -0.14
CA GLY A 129 9.56 -13.70 0.42
C GLY A 129 9.71 -13.41 1.93
N LEU A 130 10.19 -14.38 2.71
CA LEU A 130 10.42 -14.21 4.15
C LEU A 130 11.47 -13.13 4.43
N LEU A 131 12.56 -13.08 3.66
CA LEU A 131 13.60 -12.06 3.78
C LEU A 131 13.06 -10.66 3.45
N LEU A 132 12.29 -10.52 2.37
CA LEU A 132 11.66 -9.24 1.98
C LEU A 132 10.67 -8.75 3.04
N VAL A 133 9.82 -9.63 3.57
CA VAL A 133 8.86 -9.28 4.64
C VAL A 133 9.60 -8.92 5.93
N SER A 134 10.64 -9.65 6.30
CA SER A 134 11.43 -9.32 7.50
C SER A 134 12.12 -7.95 7.35
N GLY A 135 12.61 -7.63 6.16
CA GLY A 135 13.14 -6.30 5.81
C GLY A 135 12.11 -5.19 5.97
N LEU A 136 10.87 -5.42 5.50
CA LEU A 136 9.76 -4.48 5.68
C LEU A 136 9.44 -4.27 7.16
N VAL A 137 9.35 -5.33 7.96
CA VAL A 137 9.09 -5.24 9.40
C VAL A 137 10.20 -4.46 10.11
N ALA A 138 11.46 -4.72 9.78
CA ALA A 138 12.60 -3.98 10.32
C ALA A 138 12.54 -2.48 9.94
N PHE A 139 12.17 -2.18 8.68
CA PHE A 139 12.00 -0.80 8.22
C PHE A 139 10.86 -0.08 8.95
N LEU A 140 9.70 -0.70 9.11
CA LEU A 140 8.58 -0.14 9.87
C LEU A 140 8.96 0.14 11.31
N PHE A 141 9.68 -0.79 11.95
CA PHE A 141 10.17 -0.60 13.31
C PHE A 141 11.17 0.55 13.42
N TYR A 142 12.06 0.68 12.42
CA TYR A 142 12.98 1.82 12.31
C TYR A 142 12.24 3.14 12.18
N CYS A 143 11.22 3.23 11.32
CA CYS A 143 10.39 4.41 11.13
C CYS A 143 9.66 4.82 12.43
N ILE A 144 9.05 3.85 13.11
CA ILE A 144 8.33 4.10 14.38
C ILE A 144 9.28 4.63 15.45
N ARG A 145 10.46 4.02 15.59
CA ARG A 145 11.47 4.50 16.55
C ARG A 145 12.01 5.89 16.21
N GLY A 146 12.25 6.15 14.92
CA GLY A 146 12.72 7.45 14.46
C GLY A 146 11.72 8.57 14.70
N SER A 147 10.43 8.28 14.52
CA SER A 147 9.34 9.23 14.76
C SER A 147 9.18 9.57 16.25
N ARG A 148 9.30 8.60 17.15
CA ARG A 148 9.24 8.86 18.61
C ARG A 148 10.33 9.82 19.09
N LYS A 149 11.55 9.69 18.57
CA LYS A 149 12.67 10.59 18.94
C LYS A 149 12.49 12.03 18.46
N LYS A 150 11.86 12.26 17.29
CA LYS A 150 11.61 13.62 16.76
C LYS A 150 10.46 14.33 17.47
N GLU A 151 9.51 13.60 18.03
CA GLU A 151 8.31 14.15 18.69
C GLU A 151 8.48 14.48 20.17
N GLU A 152 9.47 13.91 20.86
CA GLU A 152 9.87 14.37 22.20
C GLU A 152 10.34 15.84 22.19
N ALA A 153 10.63 16.37 20.98
CA ALA A 153 11.08 17.75 20.76
C ALA A 153 9.98 18.74 20.31
N ALA A 154 8.71 18.30 20.10
CA ALA A 154 7.62 19.16 19.67
C ALA A 154 6.35 18.94 20.53
N PRO A 155 5.71 20.03 21.05
CA PRO A 155 4.51 19.90 21.88
C PRO A 155 3.34 19.35 21.07
N ALA A 156 2.70 18.30 21.57
CA ALA A 156 1.49 17.73 20.98
C ALA A 156 0.29 18.70 21.19
N ASN A 157 -0.41 19.04 20.11
CA ASN A 157 -1.72 19.67 20.21
C ASN A 157 -2.74 18.65 20.73
N GLU A 158 -3.07 18.71 22.02
CA GLU A 158 -3.98 17.80 22.71
C GLU A 158 -5.44 17.90 22.24
N GLU A 159 -5.82 18.97 21.53
CA GLU A 159 -7.21 19.21 21.11
C GLU A 159 -7.75 18.24 20.06
N THR A 160 -6.87 17.64 19.23
CA THR A 160 -7.29 16.71 18.17
C THR A 160 -7.65 15.32 18.69
N VAL A 161 -7.11 14.92 19.84
CA VAL A 161 -7.31 13.57 20.42
C VAL A 161 -8.64 13.41 21.14
N ALA A 162 -9.21 14.52 21.65
CA ALA A 162 -10.41 14.48 22.51
C ALA A 162 -11.72 14.27 21.73
N GLN A 163 -11.80 14.68 20.45
CA GLN A 163 -13.04 14.61 19.65
C GLN A 163 -13.32 13.25 19.00
N GLU A 164 -12.32 12.37 18.85
CA GLU A 164 -12.45 11.14 18.05
C GLU A 164 -12.89 9.89 18.83
N LYS A 165 -13.03 9.93 20.14
CA LYS A 165 -13.47 8.76 20.94
C LYS A 165 -14.91 8.28 20.64
N ARG A 166 -15.69 9.02 19.84
CA ARG A 166 -17.14 8.84 19.75
C ARG A 166 -17.65 7.81 18.73
N HIS A 167 -16.82 7.28 17.82
CA HIS A 167 -17.33 6.45 16.72
C HIS A 167 -16.53 5.17 16.44
N ARG A 168 -15.96 4.53 17.44
CA ARG A 168 -15.11 3.33 17.32
C ARG A 168 -15.78 2.18 16.54
N SER A 169 -17.09 1.99 16.71
CA SER A 169 -17.85 0.99 15.96
C SER A 169 -17.90 1.29 14.46
N ARG A 170 -18.13 2.57 14.09
CA ARG A 170 -18.15 3.00 12.69
C ARG A 170 -16.79 2.79 12.01
N ASP A 171 -15.69 3.06 12.71
CA ASP A 171 -14.35 2.89 12.17
C ASP A 171 -14.04 1.40 11.91
N ILE A 172 -14.46 0.52 12.82
CA ILE A 172 -14.36 -0.94 12.62
C ILE A 172 -15.19 -1.39 11.41
N PHE A 173 -16.42 -0.91 11.26
CA PHE A 173 -17.24 -1.22 10.08
C PHE A 173 -16.60 -0.72 8.78
N MET A 174 -15.96 0.45 8.81
CA MET A 174 -15.23 0.97 7.65
C MET A 174 -14.03 0.10 7.29
N ILE A 175 -13.26 -0.36 8.28
CA ILE A 175 -12.12 -1.27 8.07
C ILE A 175 -12.62 -2.58 7.45
N ILE A 176 -13.63 -3.21 8.04
CA ILE A 176 -14.19 -4.48 7.54
C ILE A 176 -14.75 -4.31 6.13
N GLY A 177 -15.56 -3.27 5.91
CA GLY A 177 -16.11 -2.96 4.58
C GLY A 177 -15.03 -2.69 3.56
N GLY A 178 -13.95 -1.99 3.95
CA GLY A 178 -12.77 -1.76 3.12
C GLY A 178 -12.07 -3.06 2.72
N ILE A 179 -11.82 -3.94 3.68
CA ILE A 179 -11.18 -5.26 3.41
C ILE A 179 -12.04 -6.11 2.46
N ILE A 180 -13.36 -6.14 2.67
CA ILE A 180 -14.29 -6.87 1.77
C ILE A 180 -14.26 -6.25 0.38
N GLY A 181 -14.34 -4.93 0.27
CA GLY A 181 -14.26 -4.20 -1.00
C GLY A 181 -12.97 -4.48 -1.77
N LEU A 182 -11.83 -4.46 -1.07
CA LEU A 182 -10.52 -4.81 -1.63
C LEU A 182 -10.49 -6.26 -2.13
N GLY A 183 -10.97 -7.22 -1.34
CA GLY A 183 -11.01 -8.63 -1.72
C GLY A 183 -11.87 -8.88 -2.97
N LEU A 184 -13.10 -8.34 -2.99
CA LEU A 184 -14.00 -8.48 -4.13
C LEU A 184 -13.45 -7.75 -5.37
N GLY A 185 -12.90 -6.55 -5.20
CA GLY A 185 -12.29 -5.79 -6.29
C GLY A 185 -11.11 -6.51 -6.93
N ALA A 186 -10.20 -7.05 -6.11
CA ALA A 186 -9.06 -7.83 -6.57
C ALA A 186 -9.50 -9.09 -7.33
N GLU A 187 -10.49 -9.83 -6.80
CA GLU A 187 -11.04 -11.01 -7.44
C GLU A 187 -11.63 -10.70 -8.83
N LEU A 188 -12.42 -9.62 -8.94
CA LEU A 188 -13.00 -9.17 -10.21
C LEU A 188 -11.93 -8.77 -11.22
N ILE A 189 -10.90 -8.03 -10.79
CA ILE A 189 -9.80 -7.61 -11.67
C ILE A 189 -9.05 -8.82 -12.21
N VAL A 190 -8.62 -9.74 -11.34
CA VAL A 190 -7.82 -10.90 -11.76
C VAL A 190 -8.63 -11.81 -12.70
N ARG A 191 -9.90 -12.12 -12.38
CA ARG A 191 -10.76 -12.92 -13.27
C ARG A 191 -10.95 -12.23 -14.62
N SER A 192 -11.23 -10.94 -14.61
CA SER A 192 -11.45 -10.16 -15.83
C SER A 192 -10.20 -10.08 -16.69
N ALA A 193 -9.02 -9.82 -16.06
CA ALA A 193 -7.74 -9.78 -16.74
C ALA A 193 -7.40 -11.11 -17.43
N ILE A 194 -7.59 -12.25 -16.72
CA ILE A 194 -7.39 -13.60 -17.29
C ILE A 194 -8.34 -13.83 -18.48
N THR A 195 -9.61 -13.42 -18.35
CA THR A 195 -10.60 -13.59 -19.43
C THR A 195 -10.25 -12.75 -20.64
N ILE A 196 -9.80 -11.52 -20.44
CA ILE A 196 -9.39 -10.62 -21.53
C ILE A 196 -8.12 -11.17 -22.21
N ALA A 197 -7.14 -11.61 -21.44
CA ALA A 197 -5.89 -12.15 -21.97
C ALA A 197 -6.08 -13.44 -22.78
N ARG A 198 -7.05 -14.29 -22.40
CA ARG A 198 -7.38 -15.53 -23.13
C ARG A 198 -8.31 -15.33 -24.33
N GLY A 199 -8.90 -14.16 -24.45
CA GLY A 199 -9.80 -13.82 -25.58
C GLY A 199 -9.07 -13.28 -26.80
N TYR A 200 -7.74 -13.19 -26.72
CA TYR A 200 -6.82 -12.96 -27.83
C TYR A 200 -6.06 -14.25 -28.14
#